data_dcf6fa1e8bc424065e49fffd4028ee0c
#
_entry.id   dcf6fa1e8bc424065e49fffd4028ee0c
#
_cell.length_a   1.000
_cell.length_b   1.000
_cell.length_c   1.000
_cell.angle_alpha   90.00
_cell.angle_beta   90.00
_cell.angle_gamma   90.00
#
_symmetry.space_group_name_H-M   'P 1'
#
loop_
_entity.id
_entity.type
_entity.pdbx_description
1 polymer ?
#
loop_
_entity_poly.entity_id
_entity_poly.type
_entity_poly.pdbx_seq_one_letter_code
_entity_poly.pdbx_strand_id
1 'polypeptide(L)'
;MSKLTPRPGIMDIAPYIGGMSKDTSFKGKLSSNESAVGTSPAAVEAYTKAGETLHRYPDGGSIALREALASHYEIEENRIVCVSGSDDLLTMICRAYAGPGDEVLYSEHGFLMYPLSALSVGATPVTAPELGYRMDVDLMLAAVTPNTKVVFVTNPSNPTGTYTTRDELAKLHAGLPDHVALVIDGAYAEFVTADDFDSGLELARTADNVLMTRTFSKIYGLAGLRLGWGYGSDQIVDVLNRIRGPFNVGAPSQAAGLAALQDHDFMLAARDHNTKWLAWLADQLTDMGLSVVPSVANFVLVKFNDVGDAHACDLFLQEQGFYLRRMDEYGFPDHLRLSVGAEDENTGVIVAVRAYVTNANRGAADV
;
A
#
# COMPACT_ATOMS: atom_id res chain seq x y z
N MET A 1 -31.99 -2.84 24.55
CA MET A 1 -30.84 -2.12 24.01
C MET A 1 -29.60 -2.61 24.74
N SER A 2 -28.51 -2.90 24.00
CA SER A 2 -27.24 -3.33 24.59
C SER A 2 -26.71 -2.24 25.53
N LYS A 3 -26.19 -2.63 26.73
CA LYS A 3 -25.51 -1.71 27.62
C LYS A 3 -24.03 -1.53 27.30
N LEU A 4 -23.54 -2.25 26.24
CA LEU A 4 -22.16 -2.13 25.80
C LEU A 4 -22.00 -0.90 24.92
N THR A 5 -21.10 -0.02 25.32
CA THR A 5 -20.73 1.18 24.56
C THR A 5 -19.27 1.03 24.10
N PRO A 6 -18.95 1.11 22.79
CA PRO A 6 -17.58 1.11 22.33
C PRO A 6 -16.83 2.36 22.82
N ARG A 7 -15.49 2.31 22.77
CA ARG A 7 -14.67 3.49 23.06
C ARG A 7 -14.97 4.61 22.07
N PRO A 8 -14.75 5.89 22.44
CA PRO A 8 -14.83 7.02 21.51
C PRO A 8 -13.98 6.76 20.25
N GLY A 9 -14.45 7.23 19.10
CA GLY A 9 -13.79 7.05 17.82
C GLY A 9 -14.14 5.75 17.07
N ILE A 10 -14.50 4.66 17.78
CA ILE A 10 -14.77 3.37 17.12
C ILE A 10 -15.99 3.45 16.16
N MET A 11 -17.03 4.17 16.56
CA MET A 11 -18.24 4.31 15.72
C MET A 11 -18.10 5.33 14.61
N ASP A 12 -17.00 6.10 14.61
CA ASP A 12 -16.64 7.03 13.53
C ASP A 12 -15.87 6.31 12.40
N ILE A 13 -15.44 5.06 12.65
CA ILE A 13 -14.78 4.22 11.66
C ILE A 13 -15.83 3.64 10.71
N ALA A 14 -15.78 4.03 9.43
CA ALA A 14 -16.50 3.31 8.39
C ALA A 14 -15.83 1.94 8.18
N PRO A 15 -16.59 0.82 8.11
CA PRO A 15 -16.01 -0.47 7.77
C PRO A 15 -15.27 -0.40 6.42
N TYR A 16 -14.04 -0.91 6.37
CA TYR A 16 -13.25 -0.92 5.15
C TYR A 16 -13.94 -1.77 4.07
N ILE A 17 -14.18 -1.16 2.92
CA ILE A 17 -14.74 -1.85 1.76
C ILE A 17 -13.61 -2.05 0.75
N GLY A 18 -13.17 -3.28 0.58
CA GLY A 18 -12.18 -3.66 -0.43
C GLY A 18 -12.70 -3.43 -1.86
N GLY A 19 -11.80 -3.45 -2.85
CA GLY A 19 -12.20 -3.52 -4.26
C GLY A 19 -13.09 -4.73 -4.52
N MET A 20 -14.02 -4.65 -5.49
CA MET A 20 -14.96 -5.73 -5.80
C MET A 20 -14.24 -7.05 -6.04
N SER A 21 -14.69 -8.11 -5.35
CA SER A 21 -14.10 -9.46 -5.43
C SER A 21 -15.14 -10.58 -5.51
N LYS A 22 -16.43 -10.23 -5.64
CA LYS A 22 -17.52 -11.20 -5.54
C LYS A 22 -17.87 -11.94 -6.83
N ASP A 23 -17.45 -11.43 -7.99
CA ASP A 23 -17.68 -12.08 -9.26
C ASP A 23 -16.42 -12.81 -9.72
N THR A 24 -16.53 -14.06 -10.13
CA THR A 24 -15.43 -14.87 -10.68
C THR A 24 -15.41 -14.84 -12.22
N SER A 25 -16.35 -14.14 -12.85
CA SER A 25 -16.49 -14.04 -14.30
C SER A 25 -15.89 -12.76 -14.90
N PHE A 26 -15.00 -12.06 -14.17
CA PHE A 26 -14.35 -10.86 -14.67
C PHE A 26 -13.29 -11.15 -15.75
N LYS A 27 -13.13 -10.21 -16.70
CA LYS A 27 -12.03 -10.19 -17.67
C LYS A 27 -10.76 -9.57 -17.10
N GLY A 28 -10.93 -8.68 -16.11
CA GLY A 28 -9.81 -8.06 -15.39
C GLY A 28 -10.25 -7.44 -14.07
N LYS A 29 -9.67 -7.90 -12.96
CA LYS A 29 -9.80 -7.31 -11.63
C LYS A 29 -8.64 -6.37 -11.35
N LEU A 30 -8.78 -5.11 -11.76
CA LEU A 30 -7.72 -4.11 -11.77
C LEU A 30 -7.89 -3.06 -10.64
N SER A 31 -8.52 -3.45 -9.52
CA SER A 31 -8.94 -2.55 -8.45
C SER A 31 -8.09 -2.60 -7.17
N SER A 32 -7.24 -3.63 -6.99
CA SER A 32 -6.61 -3.91 -5.69
C SER A 32 -5.08 -3.93 -5.71
N ASN A 33 -4.45 -3.54 -6.82
CA ASN A 33 -3.00 -3.49 -6.99
C ASN A 33 -2.35 -4.87 -6.70
N GLU A 34 -3.01 -5.94 -7.14
CA GLU A 34 -2.51 -7.31 -7.06
C GLU A 34 -1.39 -7.52 -8.09
N SER A 35 -0.64 -8.60 -7.97
CA SER A 35 0.43 -8.93 -8.93
C SER A 35 -0.15 -9.39 -10.27
N ALA A 36 0.25 -8.74 -11.35
CA ALA A 36 -0.15 -9.07 -12.71
C ALA A 36 0.40 -10.43 -13.20
N VAL A 37 1.52 -10.87 -12.64
CA VAL A 37 2.22 -12.11 -13.03
C VAL A 37 1.93 -13.28 -12.08
N GLY A 38 1.03 -13.07 -11.11
CA GLY A 38 0.67 -14.08 -10.12
C GLY A 38 1.73 -14.26 -9.04
N THR A 39 1.92 -15.52 -8.63
CA THR A 39 2.80 -15.93 -7.53
C THR A 39 3.94 -16.81 -8.05
N SER A 40 5.16 -16.65 -7.51
CA SER A 40 6.30 -17.52 -7.81
C SER A 40 5.94 -19.01 -7.63
N PRO A 41 6.27 -19.88 -8.61
CA PRO A 41 6.09 -21.32 -8.47
C PRO A 41 6.78 -21.91 -7.23
N ALA A 42 7.96 -21.40 -6.89
CA ALA A 42 8.69 -21.81 -5.68
C ALA A 42 7.93 -21.48 -4.40
N ALA A 43 7.27 -20.32 -4.35
CA ALA A 43 6.43 -19.92 -3.22
C ALA A 43 5.17 -20.79 -3.11
N VAL A 44 4.55 -21.16 -4.23
CA VAL A 44 3.39 -22.06 -4.26
C VAL A 44 3.78 -23.47 -3.77
N GLU A 45 4.93 -23.98 -4.19
CA GLU A 45 5.45 -25.28 -3.73
C GLU A 45 5.72 -25.27 -2.22
N ALA A 46 6.42 -24.25 -1.72
CA ALA A 46 6.72 -24.09 -0.30
C ALA A 46 5.44 -23.99 0.56
N TYR A 47 4.46 -23.21 0.09
CA TYR A 47 3.14 -23.12 0.72
C TYR A 47 2.45 -24.48 0.81
N THR A 48 2.42 -25.22 -0.30
CA THR A 48 1.76 -26.54 -0.38
C THR A 48 2.40 -27.53 0.57
N LYS A 49 3.73 -27.57 0.63
CA LYS A 49 4.49 -28.43 1.55
C LYS A 49 4.23 -28.06 3.02
N ALA A 50 4.14 -26.78 3.35
CA ALA A 50 3.82 -26.35 4.70
C ALA A 50 2.41 -26.79 5.17
N GLY A 51 1.50 -27.10 4.24
CA GLY A 51 0.18 -27.67 4.51
C GLY A 51 0.22 -29.02 5.26
N GLU A 52 1.30 -29.80 5.15
CA GLU A 52 1.47 -31.08 5.85
C GLU A 52 1.55 -30.93 7.38
N THR A 53 1.91 -29.74 7.87
CA THR A 53 2.16 -29.47 9.30
C THR A 53 1.16 -28.50 9.93
N LEU A 54 0.00 -28.25 9.30
CA LEU A 54 -1.02 -27.28 9.78
C LEU A 54 -1.51 -27.54 11.21
N HIS A 55 -1.37 -28.73 11.74
CA HIS A 55 -1.71 -29.09 13.11
C HIS A 55 -0.69 -28.60 14.16
N ARG A 56 0.40 -27.94 13.73
CA ARG A 56 1.44 -27.37 14.58
C ARG A 56 1.40 -25.84 14.55
N TYR A 57 1.71 -25.21 15.67
CA TYR A 57 1.97 -23.78 15.69
C TYR A 57 3.21 -23.45 14.84
N PRO A 58 3.20 -22.27 14.16
CA PRO A 58 4.39 -21.80 13.44
C PRO A 58 5.51 -21.39 14.40
N ASP A 59 6.69 -21.10 13.85
CA ASP A 59 7.71 -20.37 14.57
C ASP A 59 7.19 -18.95 14.88
N GLY A 60 7.00 -18.65 16.17
CA GLY A 60 6.50 -17.33 16.63
C GLY A 60 7.49 -16.18 16.41
N GLY A 61 8.77 -16.50 16.19
CA GLY A 61 9.82 -15.52 15.88
C GLY A 61 10.00 -15.26 14.41
N SER A 62 9.45 -16.10 13.51
CA SER A 62 9.70 -16.10 12.07
C SER A 62 11.20 -16.06 11.73
N ILE A 63 12.02 -16.82 12.47
CA ILE A 63 13.49 -16.72 12.48
C ILE A 63 14.05 -16.90 11.07
N ALA A 64 13.72 -18.01 10.38
CA ALA A 64 14.24 -18.28 9.04
C ALA A 64 13.89 -17.18 8.02
N LEU A 65 12.69 -16.59 8.12
CA LEU A 65 12.28 -15.48 7.26
C LEU A 65 13.05 -14.20 7.60
N ARG A 66 13.25 -13.89 8.90
CA ARG A 66 14.01 -12.73 9.35
C ARG A 66 15.49 -12.83 8.94
N GLU A 67 16.12 -13.99 9.08
CA GLU A 67 17.49 -14.24 8.62
C GLU A 67 17.62 -14.02 7.12
N ALA A 68 16.66 -14.50 6.31
CA ALA A 68 16.65 -14.29 4.87
C ALA A 68 16.44 -12.82 4.48
N LEU A 69 15.54 -12.10 5.15
CA LEU A 69 15.35 -10.66 4.97
C LEU A 69 16.60 -9.88 5.35
N ALA A 70 17.23 -10.21 6.48
CA ALA A 70 18.45 -9.58 6.93
C ALA A 70 19.58 -9.75 5.91
N SER A 71 19.75 -10.96 5.36
CA SER A 71 20.73 -11.23 4.31
C SER A 71 20.42 -10.51 3.00
N HIS A 72 19.13 -10.48 2.59
CA HIS A 72 18.71 -9.88 1.31
C HIS A 72 18.89 -8.36 1.29
N TYR A 73 18.56 -7.69 2.40
CA TYR A 73 18.62 -6.22 2.52
C TYR A 73 19.88 -5.71 3.24
N GLU A 74 20.79 -6.63 3.65
CA GLU A 74 22.02 -6.31 4.40
C GLU A 74 21.73 -5.49 5.67
N ILE A 75 20.77 -5.96 6.48
CA ILE A 75 20.29 -5.34 7.72
C ILE A 75 20.35 -6.31 8.90
N GLU A 76 20.19 -5.78 10.12
CA GLU A 76 20.24 -6.56 11.35
C GLU A 76 18.93 -7.33 11.56
N GLU A 77 19.06 -8.66 11.75
CA GLU A 77 17.93 -9.57 11.94
C GLU A 77 17.07 -9.20 13.16
N ASN A 78 17.71 -8.84 14.29
CA ASN A 78 17.04 -8.49 15.54
C ASN A 78 16.17 -7.22 15.43
N ARG A 79 16.40 -6.40 14.39
CA ARG A 79 15.66 -5.18 14.10
C ARG A 79 14.50 -5.39 13.10
N ILE A 80 14.19 -6.65 12.77
CA ILE A 80 13.09 -7.04 11.89
C ILE A 80 11.93 -7.62 12.71
N VAL A 81 10.69 -7.22 12.37
CA VAL A 81 9.46 -7.82 12.88
C VAL A 81 8.57 -8.28 11.72
N CYS A 82 8.12 -9.55 11.75
CA CYS A 82 7.19 -10.10 10.76
C CYS A 82 5.76 -10.07 11.29
N VAL A 83 4.79 -9.76 10.41
CA VAL A 83 3.39 -9.50 10.74
C VAL A 83 2.41 -10.04 9.69
N SER A 84 1.12 -10.06 10.04
CA SER A 84 0.03 -10.52 9.16
C SER A 84 -0.41 -9.46 8.14
N GLY A 85 0.51 -9.04 7.26
CA GLY A 85 0.36 -7.91 6.34
C GLY A 85 0.95 -6.64 6.95
N SER A 86 1.51 -5.75 6.12
CA SER A 86 2.11 -4.51 6.60
C SER A 86 1.09 -3.57 7.30
N ASP A 87 -0.17 -3.68 6.96
CA ASP A 87 -1.29 -2.98 7.60
C ASP A 87 -1.42 -3.28 9.10
N ASP A 88 -1.00 -4.48 9.55
CA ASP A 88 -0.93 -4.81 10.97
C ASP A 88 0.08 -3.92 11.72
N LEU A 89 1.24 -3.61 11.11
CA LEU A 89 2.22 -2.68 11.69
C LEU A 89 1.68 -1.26 11.83
N LEU A 90 0.87 -0.79 10.87
CA LEU A 90 0.27 0.54 10.94
C LEU A 90 -0.65 0.68 12.16
N THR A 91 -1.42 -0.37 12.44
CA THR A 91 -2.27 -0.42 13.63
C THR A 91 -1.45 -0.60 14.90
N MET A 92 -0.43 -1.47 14.87
CA MET A 92 0.41 -1.74 16.03
C MET A 92 1.20 -0.51 16.47
N ILE A 93 1.76 0.28 15.55
CA ILE A 93 2.51 1.49 15.89
C ILE A 93 1.59 2.53 16.56
N CYS A 94 0.36 2.70 16.07
CA CYS A 94 -0.63 3.56 16.72
C CYS A 94 -0.98 3.03 18.13
N ARG A 95 -1.17 1.72 18.29
CA ARG A 95 -1.44 1.10 19.61
C ARG A 95 -0.29 1.27 20.59
N ALA A 96 0.93 1.37 20.10
CA ALA A 96 2.13 1.51 20.93
C ALA A 96 2.39 2.95 21.38
N TYR A 97 2.13 3.91 20.50
CA TYR A 97 2.63 5.28 20.68
C TYR A 97 1.56 6.37 20.69
N ALA A 98 0.30 6.05 20.33
CA ALA A 98 -0.79 7.04 20.30
C ALA A 98 -2.02 6.58 21.11
N GLY A 99 -2.82 7.54 21.56
CA GLY A 99 -4.05 7.32 22.31
C GLY A 99 -4.95 8.55 22.35
N PRO A 100 -5.95 8.59 23.24
CA PRO A 100 -6.84 9.73 23.35
C PRO A 100 -6.08 11.02 23.69
N GLY A 101 -6.28 12.06 22.86
CA GLY A 101 -5.61 13.34 22.96
C GLY A 101 -4.35 13.46 22.09
N ASP A 102 -3.85 12.36 21.55
CA ASP A 102 -2.74 12.34 20.61
C ASP A 102 -3.23 12.46 19.16
N GLU A 103 -2.33 12.83 18.27
CA GLU A 103 -2.56 13.00 16.84
C GLU A 103 -1.70 12.04 16.01
N VAL A 104 -2.30 11.55 14.91
CA VAL A 104 -1.64 10.74 13.88
C VAL A 104 -1.73 11.51 12.57
N LEU A 105 -0.56 11.97 12.08
CA LEU A 105 -0.45 12.83 10.90
C LEU A 105 -0.09 12.02 9.65
N TYR A 106 -0.71 12.35 8.52
CA TYR A 106 -0.43 11.80 7.19
C TYR A 106 -0.83 12.79 6.10
N SER A 107 -0.47 12.55 4.84
CA SER A 107 -0.90 13.41 3.72
C SER A 107 -2.39 13.24 3.41
N GLU A 108 -3.02 14.29 2.88
CA GLU A 108 -4.48 14.42 2.68
C GLU A 108 -5.12 13.21 2.00
N HIS A 109 -4.45 12.65 1.00
CA HIS A 109 -4.93 11.47 0.27
C HIS A 109 -4.19 10.19 0.67
N GLY A 110 -3.71 10.12 1.91
CA GLY A 110 -2.97 8.95 2.42
C GLY A 110 -3.81 7.68 2.47
N PHE A 111 -3.12 6.56 2.66
CA PHE A 111 -3.78 5.25 2.69
C PHE A 111 -4.85 5.16 3.79
N LEU A 112 -6.04 4.66 3.43
CA LEU A 112 -7.22 4.63 4.32
C LEU A 112 -7.02 3.90 5.66
N MET A 113 -5.98 3.07 5.77
CA MET A 113 -5.65 2.44 7.06
C MET A 113 -5.09 3.41 8.09
N TYR A 114 -4.57 4.57 7.70
CA TYR A 114 -4.02 5.53 8.67
C TYR A 114 -5.11 6.12 9.57
N PRO A 115 -6.19 6.73 9.04
CA PRO A 115 -7.29 7.20 9.88
C PRO A 115 -7.96 6.07 10.68
N LEU A 116 -8.12 4.87 10.08
CA LEU A 116 -8.64 3.72 10.81
C LEU A 116 -7.76 3.36 12.00
N SER A 117 -6.45 3.31 11.82
CA SER A 117 -5.48 2.98 12.87
C SER A 117 -5.52 4.03 14.00
N ALA A 118 -5.55 5.31 13.66
CA ALA A 118 -5.66 6.42 14.63
C ALA A 118 -6.95 6.32 15.46
N LEU A 119 -8.11 6.25 14.80
CA LEU A 119 -9.42 6.18 15.46
C LEU A 119 -9.56 4.91 16.32
N SER A 120 -8.96 3.79 15.89
CA SER A 120 -9.02 2.53 16.65
C SER A 120 -8.39 2.62 18.05
N VAL A 121 -7.47 3.54 18.25
CA VAL A 121 -6.80 3.79 19.53
C VAL A 121 -7.36 5.04 20.26
N GLY A 122 -8.29 5.77 19.63
CA GLY A 122 -8.88 7.00 20.15
C GLY A 122 -8.01 8.23 19.90
N ALA A 123 -7.00 8.14 19.04
CA ALA A 123 -6.22 9.28 18.57
C ALA A 123 -6.95 10.03 17.45
N THR A 124 -6.57 11.27 17.25
CA THR A 124 -7.14 12.13 16.20
C THR A 124 -6.34 11.99 14.90
N PRO A 125 -6.96 11.56 13.78
CA PRO A 125 -6.31 11.61 12.46
C PRO A 125 -6.20 13.08 12.00
N VAL A 126 -5.01 13.48 11.58
CA VAL A 126 -4.70 14.83 11.06
C VAL A 126 -4.10 14.69 9.68
N THR A 127 -4.53 15.53 8.73
CA THR A 127 -4.02 15.51 7.37
C THR A 127 -3.24 16.79 7.05
N ALA A 128 -2.16 16.65 6.29
CA ALA A 128 -1.46 17.77 5.66
C ALA A 128 -1.82 17.84 4.17
N PRO A 129 -2.06 19.05 3.60
CA PRO A 129 -2.36 19.18 2.18
C PRO A 129 -1.27 18.63 1.27
N GLU A 130 -1.66 18.18 0.09
CA GLU A 130 -0.75 17.73 -0.98
C GLU A 130 -0.58 18.82 -2.06
N LEU A 131 0.56 18.81 -2.75
CA LEU A 131 0.80 19.64 -3.90
C LEU A 131 1.00 18.77 -5.16
N GLY A 132 0.12 18.92 -6.14
CA GLY A 132 0.24 18.21 -7.42
C GLY A 132 0.25 16.67 -7.25
N TYR A 133 -0.63 16.13 -6.43
CA TYR A 133 -0.73 14.70 -6.08
C TYR A 133 0.46 14.14 -5.30
N ARG A 134 1.29 14.99 -4.70
CA ARG A 134 2.47 14.59 -3.93
C ARG A 134 2.39 15.14 -2.52
N MET A 135 2.91 14.36 -1.58
CA MET A 135 3.19 14.85 -0.24
C MET A 135 4.18 16.02 -0.34
N ASP A 136 3.89 17.11 0.35
CA ASP A 136 4.79 18.26 0.53
C ASP A 136 5.38 18.23 1.94
N VAL A 137 6.70 18.24 2.04
CA VAL A 137 7.41 18.12 3.32
C VAL A 137 7.19 19.34 4.22
N ASP A 138 7.14 20.55 3.65
CA ASP A 138 6.96 21.77 4.44
C ASP A 138 5.54 21.85 5.00
N LEU A 139 4.54 21.43 4.22
CA LEU A 139 3.16 21.33 4.69
C LEU A 139 2.98 20.23 5.73
N MET A 140 3.66 19.08 5.58
CA MET A 140 3.68 18.03 6.61
C MET A 140 4.27 18.56 7.91
N LEU A 141 5.43 19.22 7.88
CA LEU A 141 6.09 19.78 9.06
C LEU A 141 5.25 20.90 9.71
N ALA A 142 4.58 21.72 8.91
CA ALA A 142 3.68 22.76 9.41
C ALA A 142 2.43 22.21 10.12
N ALA A 143 2.03 20.98 9.81
CA ALA A 143 0.88 20.31 10.45
C ALA A 143 1.26 19.58 11.76
N VAL A 144 2.55 19.46 12.08
CA VAL A 144 3.01 18.85 13.34
C VAL A 144 2.66 19.74 14.52
N THR A 145 2.06 19.14 15.55
CA THR A 145 1.72 19.80 16.82
C THR A 145 2.42 19.11 18.01
N PRO A 146 2.37 19.65 19.22
CA PRO A 146 2.86 18.95 20.42
C PRO A 146 2.16 17.62 20.71
N ASN A 147 0.95 17.41 20.15
CA ASN A 147 0.17 16.19 20.30
C ASN A 147 0.49 15.13 19.25
N THR A 148 1.22 15.48 18.19
CA THR A 148 1.60 14.53 17.13
C THR A 148 2.50 13.44 17.70
N LYS A 149 2.13 12.18 17.53
CA LYS A 149 2.89 11.00 18.01
C LYS A 149 3.36 10.11 16.88
N VAL A 150 2.59 10.02 15.79
CA VAL A 150 2.91 9.18 14.64
C VAL A 150 2.72 10.00 13.38
N VAL A 151 3.69 9.91 12.48
CA VAL A 151 3.63 10.45 11.11
C VAL A 151 3.74 9.29 10.13
N PHE A 152 2.75 9.14 9.25
CA PHE A 152 2.78 8.15 8.16
C PHE A 152 3.17 8.81 6.84
N VAL A 153 4.09 8.17 6.14
CA VAL A 153 4.47 8.49 4.76
C VAL A 153 4.35 7.24 3.92
N THR A 154 3.48 7.25 2.92
CA THR A 154 3.38 6.17 1.93
C THR A 154 4.38 6.44 0.80
N ASN A 155 5.38 5.60 0.63
CA ASN A 155 6.44 5.83 -0.38
C ASN A 155 6.81 4.56 -1.15
N PRO A 156 6.36 4.40 -2.41
CA PRO A 156 5.47 5.29 -3.21
C PRO A 156 4.07 5.40 -2.67
N SER A 157 3.42 6.54 -2.95
CA SER A 157 2.09 6.88 -2.45
C SER A 157 0.99 6.02 -3.09
N ASN A 158 0.03 5.63 -2.29
CA ASN A 158 -1.26 5.10 -2.71
C ASN A 158 -2.34 6.04 -2.17
N PRO A 159 -3.15 6.72 -3.06
CA PRO A 159 -3.55 6.23 -4.39
C PRO A 159 -2.84 6.90 -5.58
N THR A 160 -1.91 7.81 -5.39
CA THR A 160 -1.39 8.67 -6.46
C THR A 160 -0.31 8.01 -7.32
N GLY A 161 0.47 7.08 -6.76
CA GLY A 161 1.62 6.46 -7.42
C GLY A 161 2.87 7.34 -7.44
N THR A 162 2.81 8.56 -6.91
CA THR A 162 3.94 9.47 -6.77
C THR A 162 4.88 9.01 -5.65
N TYR A 163 6.07 9.59 -5.57
CA TYR A 163 6.99 9.26 -4.48
C TYR A 163 7.67 10.51 -3.90
N THR A 164 8.19 10.34 -2.70
CA THR A 164 9.02 11.30 -1.97
C THR A 164 10.47 10.88 -2.11
N THR A 165 11.34 11.80 -2.49
CA THR A 165 12.76 11.52 -2.70
C THR A 165 13.49 11.27 -1.39
N ARG A 166 14.72 10.74 -1.47
CA ARG A 166 15.61 10.52 -0.32
C ARG A 166 15.84 11.81 0.47
N ASP A 167 16.13 12.90 -0.22
CA ASP A 167 16.40 14.19 0.41
C ASP A 167 15.16 14.78 1.07
N GLU A 168 14.00 14.63 0.47
CA GLU A 168 12.72 15.03 1.05
C GLU A 168 12.39 14.24 2.31
N LEU A 169 12.61 12.90 2.31
CA LEU A 169 12.45 12.07 3.52
C LEU A 169 13.43 12.47 4.63
N ALA A 170 14.69 12.73 4.28
CA ALA A 170 15.69 13.20 5.24
C ALA A 170 15.31 14.56 5.83
N LYS A 171 14.82 15.50 4.99
CA LYS A 171 14.31 16.80 5.45
C LYS A 171 13.11 16.64 6.39
N LEU A 172 12.17 15.78 6.05
CA LEU A 172 11.02 15.50 6.91
C LEU A 172 11.46 14.98 8.27
N HIS A 173 12.29 13.94 8.29
CA HIS A 173 12.80 13.34 9.53
C HIS A 173 13.55 14.36 10.39
N ALA A 174 14.45 15.17 9.79
CA ALA A 174 15.20 16.18 10.52
C ALA A 174 14.33 17.31 11.12
N GLY A 175 13.14 17.55 10.56
CA GLY A 175 12.19 18.53 11.07
C GLY A 175 11.19 18.00 12.10
N LEU A 176 11.11 16.67 12.27
CA LEU A 176 10.22 16.06 13.26
C LEU A 176 10.85 16.08 14.66
N PRO A 177 10.04 16.29 15.72
CA PRO A 177 10.50 16.09 17.10
C PRO A 177 10.89 14.62 17.37
N ASP A 178 11.92 14.41 18.20
CA ASP A 178 12.46 13.07 18.52
C ASP A 178 11.42 12.10 19.11
N HIS A 179 10.35 12.61 19.71
CA HIS A 179 9.28 11.80 20.31
C HIS A 179 8.22 11.35 19.29
N VAL A 180 8.30 11.78 18.05
CA VAL A 180 7.37 11.43 16.97
C VAL A 180 7.90 10.22 16.21
N ALA A 181 7.11 9.16 16.13
CA ALA A 181 7.44 8.00 15.32
C ALA A 181 7.14 8.31 13.83
N LEU A 182 8.17 8.22 12.98
CA LEU A 182 8.01 8.30 11.53
C LEU A 182 7.89 6.89 10.95
N VAL A 183 6.77 6.61 10.29
CA VAL A 183 6.52 5.33 9.62
C VAL A 183 6.54 5.54 8.12
N ILE A 184 7.47 4.86 7.43
CA ILE A 184 7.58 4.90 5.98
C ILE A 184 7.02 3.59 5.42
N ASP A 185 5.83 3.68 4.84
CA ASP A 185 5.10 2.55 4.26
C ASP A 185 5.55 2.32 2.82
N GLY A 186 6.47 1.38 2.66
CA GLY A 186 7.10 1.02 1.39
C GLY A 186 6.40 -0.15 0.67
N ALA A 187 5.06 -0.22 0.69
CA ALA A 187 4.32 -1.34 0.09
C ALA A 187 4.58 -1.55 -1.41
N TYR A 188 5.05 -0.53 -2.12
CA TYR A 188 5.34 -0.56 -3.56
C TYR A 188 6.81 -0.32 -3.89
N ALA A 189 7.68 -0.29 -2.90
CA ALA A 189 9.07 0.17 -3.06
C ALA A 189 9.89 -0.70 -4.03
N GLU A 190 9.61 -2.00 -4.14
CA GLU A 190 10.32 -2.91 -5.05
C GLU A 190 10.07 -2.62 -6.54
N PHE A 191 9.02 -1.88 -6.87
CA PHE A 191 8.74 -1.45 -8.25
C PHE A 191 9.57 -0.25 -8.70
N VAL A 192 10.10 0.54 -7.76
CA VAL A 192 10.76 1.81 -8.06
C VAL A 192 12.18 1.59 -8.57
N THR A 193 12.52 2.28 -9.66
CA THR A 193 13.86 2.25 -10.28
C THR A 193 14.52 3.63 -10.32
N ALA A 194 13.91 4.65 -9.69
CA ALA A 194 14.46 6.00 -9.66
C ALA A 194 15.67 6.08 -8.69
N ASP A 195 16.75 6.73 -9.11
CA ASP A 195 18.03 6.79 -8.38
C ASP A 195 17.93 7.63 -7.08
N ASP A 196 17.00 8.59 -7.04
CA ASP A 196 16.75 9.48 -5.90
C ASP A 196 15.70 8.95 -4.92
N PHE A 197 15.15 7.75 -5.18
CA PHE A 197 14.20 7.09 -4.30
C PHE A 197 14.90 6.46 -3.09
N ASP A 198 14.28 6.58 -1.91
CA ASP A 198 14.58 5.77 -0.73
C ASP A 198 13.27 5.19 -0.16
N SER A 199 13.34 3.94 0.18
CA SER A 199 12.23 3.20 0.80
C SER A 199 12.05 3.46 2.30
N GLY A 200 12.87 4.34 2.87
CA GLY A 200 12.99 4.55 4.31
C GLY A 200 14.00 3.64 5.01
N LEU A 201 14.66 2.75 4.27
CA LEU A 201 15.60 1.78 4.86
C LEU A 201 16.82 2.50 5.47
N GLU A 202 17.41 3.46 4.76
CA GLU A 202 18.58 4.19 5.23
C GLU A 202 18.28 5.05 6.47
N LEU A 203 17.11 5.68 6.53
CA LEU A 203 16.65 6.38 7.72
C LEU A 203 16.43 5.41 8.89
N ALA A 204 15.76 4.29 8.67
CA ALA A 204 15.51 3.30 9.70
C ALA A 204 16.80 2.63 10.23
N ARG A 205 17.90 2.61 9.44
CA ARG A 205 19.21 2.12 9.91
C ARG A 205 19.81 3.02 10.99
N THR A 206 19.61 4.33 10.88
CA THR A 206 20.35 5.33 11.65
C THR A 206 19.51 6.08 12.69
N ALA A 207 18.18 6.08 12.53
CA ALA A 207 17.27 6.81 13.39
C ALA A 207 16.52 5.89 14.37
N ASP A 208 16.36 6.32 15.63
CA ASP A 208 15.71 5.54 16.67
C ASP A 208 14.18 5.59 16.59
N ASN A 209 13.62 6.61 15.94
CA ASN A 209 12.17 6.87 15.84
C ASN A 209 11.58 6.55 14.45
N VAL A 210 12.30 5.84 13.59
CA VAL A 210 11.83 5.46 12.23
C VAL A 210 11.49 3.97 12.16
N LEU A 211 10.31 3.67 11.60
CA LEU A 211 9.89 2.32 11.20
C LEU A 211 9.65 2.29 9.70
N MET A 212 10.38 1.49 8.96
CA MET A 212 10.10 1.17 7.56
C MET A 212 9.23 -0.08 7.50
N THR A 213 8.17 -0.09 6.67
CA THR A 213 7.31 -1.26 6.47
C THR A 213 7.33 -1.76 5.03
N ARG A 214 7.16 -3.04 4.84
CA ARG A 214 7.12 -3.75 3.55
C ARG A 214 6.07 -4.85 3.54
N THR A 215 5.60 -5.21 2.37
CA THR A 215 4.61 -6.27 2.20
C THR A 215 5.00 -7.27 1.12
N PHE A 216 4.63 -8.52 1.31
CA PHE A 216 4.70 -9.54 0.27
C PHE A 216 3.45 -9.55 -0.64
N SER A 217 2.48 -8.68 -0.37
CA SER A 217 1.20 -8.64 -1.10
C SER A 217 1.30 -8.10 -2.52
N LYS A 218 2.36 -7.33 -2.85
CA LYS A 218 2.45 -6.62 -4.14
C LYS A 218 3.40 -7.36 -5.09
N ILE A 219 4.66 -6.98 -5.18
CA ILE A 219 5.59 -7.53 -6.16
C ILE A 219 5.79 -9.06 -6.04
N TYR A 220 5.74 -9.58 -4.81
CA TYR A 220 5.89 -11.02 -4.56
C TYR A 220 4.63 -11.84 -4.82
N GLY A 221 3.48 -11.20 -5.11
CA GLY A 221 2.24 -11.88 -5.47
C GLY A 221 1.59 -12.71 -4.34
N LEU A 222 1.86 -12.38 -3.07
CA LEU A 222 1.37 -13.15 -1.91
C LEU A 222 0.25 -12.42 -1.13
N ALA A 223 -0.58 -11.64 -1.82
CA ALA A 223 -1.65 -10.85 -1.19
C ALA A 223 -2.59 -11.69 -0.30
N GLY A 224 -2.93 -12.90 -0.75
CA GLY A 224 -3.81 -13.84 -0.03
C GLY A 224 -3.19 -14.44 1.23
N LEU A 225 -1.86 -14.41 1.39
CA LEU A 225 -1.16 -15.00 2.53
C LEU A 225 -0.99 -14.04 3.72
N ARG A 226 -1.34 -12.78 3.54
CA ARG A 226 -1.23 -11.77 4.59
C ARG A 226 0.15 -11.81 5.25
N LEU A 227 1.19 -11.45 4.53
CA LEU A 227 2.56 -11.38 5.03
C LEU A 227 3.16 -10.00 4.79
N GLY A 228 3.71 -9.43 5.85
CA GLY A 228 4.44 -8.17 5.84
C GLY A 228 5.55 -8.17 6.87
N TRP A 229 6.39 -7.17 6.84
CA TRP A 229 7.48 -7.00 7.79
C TRP A 229 7.82 -5.51 7.96
N GLY A 230 8.47 -5.20 9.08
CA GLY A 230 9.02 -3.88 9.36
C GLY A 230 10.44 -3.97 9.86
N TYR A 231 11.19 -2.89 9.66
CA TYR A 231 12.54 -2.69 10.15
C TYR A 231 12.62 -1.33 10.85
N GLY A 232 13.14 -1.31 12.05
CA GLY A 232 13.28 -0.12 12.87
C GLY A 232 14.36 -0.26 13.93
N SER A 233 14.42 0.65 14.90
CA SER A 233 15.35 0.53 16.04
C SER A 233 14.99 -0.69 16.91
N ASP A 234 15.98 -1.19 17.68
CA ASP A 234 15.76 -2.27 18.65
C ASP A 234 14.61 -1.92 19.61
N GLN A 235 14.46 -0.65 19.99
CA GLN A 235 13.39 -0.21 20.88
C GLN A 235 12.02 -0.33 20.22
N ILE A 236 11.86 0.13 18.97
CA ILE A 236 10.58 0.01 18.24
C ILE A 236 10.23 -1.47 18.07
N VAL A 237 11.17 -2.29 17.65
CA VAL A 237 10.95 -3.72 17.40
C VAL A 237 10.64 -4.48 18.70
N ASP A 238 11.31 -4.18 19.82
CA ASP A 238 10.96 -4.77 21.13
C ASP A 238 9.53 -4.40 21.55
N VAL A 239 9.13 -3.13 21.41
CA VAL A 239 7.76 -2.68 21.70
C VAL A 239 6.73 -3.40 20.84
N LEU A 240 6.96 -3.50 19.52
CA LEU A 240 6.05 -4.20 18.61
C LEU A 240 5.97 -5.71 18.93
N ASN A 241 7.09 -6.34 19.29
CA ASN A 241 7.10 -7.75 19.70
C ASN A 241 6.31 -8.02 21.01
N ARG A 242 6.16 -7.03 21.90
CA ARG A 242 5.35 -7.15 23.11
C ARG A 242 3.85 -7.10 22.86
N ILE A 243 3.40 -6.47 21.78
CA ILE A 243 1.96 -6.23 21.50
C ILE A 243 1.42 -7.07 20.34
N ARG A 244 2.28 -7.67 19.50
CA ARG A 244 1.83 -8.59 18.45
C ARG A 244 1.29 -9.90 19.04
N GLY A 245 0.44 -10.59 18.28
CA GLY A 245 0.03 -11.95 18.64
C GLY A 245 1.24 -12.92 18.63
N PRO A 246 1.28 -13.93 19.53
CA PRO A 246 2.45 -14.81 19.67
C PRO A 246 2.76 -15.64 18.42
N PHE A 247 1.78 -15.95 17.59
CA PHE A 247 1.90 -16.75 16.36
C PHE A 247 1.20 -16.02 15.20
N ASN A 248 1.43 -14.72 15.09
CA ASN A 248 0.71 -13.83 14.17
C ASN A 248 0.97 -14.11 12.68
N VAL A 249 2.06 -14.81 12.32
CA VAL A 249 2.35 -15.22 10.95
C VAL A 249 2.29 -16.73 10.82
N GLY A 250 1.39 -17.25 10.01
CA GLY A 250 1.21 -18.70 9.82
C GLY A 250 2.40 -19.37 9.12
N ALA A 251 2.65 -20.65 9.41
CA ALA A 251 3.75 -21.41 8.82
C ALA A 251 3.72 -21.44 7.28
N PRO A 252 2.57 -21.59 6.59
CA PRO A 252 2.52 -21.50 5.14
C PRO A 252 2.93 -20.13 4.60
N SER A 253 2.57 -19.04 5.30
CA SER A 253 2.96 -17.68 4.91
C SER A 253 4.46 -17.44 5.07
N GLN A 254 5.06 -17.95 6.17
CA GLN A 254 6.51 -17.86 6.38
C GLN A 254 7.28 -18.64 5.31
N ALA A 255 6.86 -19.88 5.02
CA ALA A 255 7.51 -20.72 4.02
C ALA A 255 7.41 -20.13 2.61
N ALA A 256 6.23 -19.68 2.20
CA ALA A 256 6.03 -19.05 0.89
C ALA A 256 6.76 -17.72 0.78
N GLY A 257 6.77 -16.91 1.84
CA GLY A 257 7.50 -15.64 1.87
C GLY A 257 9.00 -15.83 1.72
N LEU A 258 9.57 -16.81 2.42
CA LEU A 258 10.98 -17.18 2.29
C LEU A 258 11.32 -17.61 0.86
N ALA A 259 10.52 -18.50 0.27
CA ALA A 259 10.75 -18.96 -1.09
C ALA A 259 10.58 -17.84 -2.12
N ALA A 260 9.58 -16.96 -1.97
CA ALA A 260 9.38 -15.81 -2.85
C ALA A 260 10.54 -14.79 -2.77
N LEU A 261 11.08 -14.55 -1.57
CA LEU A 261 12.21 -13.65 -1.37
C LEU A 261 13.48 -14.18 -2.07
N GLN A 262 13.66 -15.51 -2.11
CA GLN A 262 14.80 -16.17 -2.75
C GLN A 262 14.65 -16.29 -4.28
N ASP A 263 13.44 -16.15 -4.81
CA ASP A 263 13.18 -16.21 -6.26
C ASP A 263 13.35 -14.82 -6.91
N HIS A 264 14.61 -14.40 -6.99
CA HIS A 264 14.99 -13.09 -7.53
C HIS A 264 14.57 -12.91 -8.99
N ASP A 265 14.68 -13.96 -9.80
CA ASP A 265 14.33 -13.90 -11.22
C ASP A 265 12.84 -13.63 -11.41
N PHE A 266 11.98 -14.25 -10.61
CA PHE A 266 10.56 -13.99 -10.63
C PHE A 266 10.24 -12.54 -10.20
N MET A 267 10.86 -12.05 -9.13
CA MET A 267 10.68 -10.67 -8.67
C MET A 267 11.12 -9.66 -9.72
N LEU A 268 12.26 -9.88 -10.38
CA LEU A 268 12.75 -9.03 -11.47
C LEU A 268 11.79 -9.05 -12.66
N ALA A 269 11.32 -10.23 -13.07
CA ALA A 269 10.33 -10.36 -14.15
C ALA A 269 9.01 -9.63 -13.83
N ALA A 270 8.56 -9.67 -12.56
CA ALA A 270 7.38 -8.93 -12.10
C ALA A 270 7.59 -7.41 -12.21
N ARG A 271 8.76 -6.91 -11.82
CA ARG A 271 9.12 -5.49 -11.95
C ARG A 271 9.22 -5.05 -13.41
N ASP A 272 9.84 -5.84 -14.26
CA ASP A 272 10.00 -5.53 -15.69
C ASP A 272 8.65 -5.52 -16.41
N HIS A 273 7.78 -6.48 -16.09
CA HIS A 273 6.38 -6.49 -16.56
C HIS A 273 5.67 -5.20 -16.14
N ASN A 274 5.75 -4.83 -14.86
CA ASN A 274 5.13 -3.61 -14.35
C ASN A 274 5.67 -2.36 -15.05
N THR A 275 6.97 -2.21 -15.19
CA THR A 275 7.61 -1.05 -15.83
C THR A 275 7.12 -0.89 -17.27
N LYS A 276 7.08 -1.98 -18.04
CA LYS A 276 6.57 -1.98 -19.41
C LYS A 276 5.12 -1.52 -19.49
N TRP A 277 4.26 -2.17 -18.69
CA TRP A 277 2.82 -1.98 -18.82
C TRP A 277 2.32 -0.70 -18.14
N LEU A 278 2.98 -0.24 -17.08
CA LEU A 278 2.69 1.04 -16.45
C LEU A 278 2.88 2.19 -17.44
N ALA A 279 4.01 2.21 -18.15
CA ALA A 279 4.29 3.22 -19.17
C ALA A 279 3.28 3.13 -20.32
N TRP A 280 3.01 1.92 -20.83
CA TRP A 280 2.07 1.72 -21.92
C TRP A 280 0.64 2.16 -21.55
N LEU A 281 0.16 1.83 -20.36
CA LEU A 281 -1.16 2.27 -19.87
C LEU A 281 -1.25 3.80 -19.79
N ALA A 282 -0.22 4.44 -19.23
CA ALA A 282 -0.16 5.90 -19.12
C ALA A 282 -0.23 6.57 -20.50
N ASP A 283 0.55 6.08 -21.46
CA ASP A 283 0.57 6.59 -22.84
C ASP A 283 -0.80 6.41 -23.52
N GLN A 284 -1.39 5.19 -23.45
CA GLN A 284 -2.68 4.93 -24.07
C GLN A 284 -3.82 5.80 -23.52
N LEU A 285 -3.84 6.03 -22.21
CA LEU A 285 -4.85 6.88 -21.55
C LEU A 285 -4.65 8.35 -21.90
N THR A 286 -3.40 8.80 -21.92
CA THR A 286 -3.05 10.19 -22.34
C THR A 286 -3.41 10.45 -23.80
N ASP A 287 -3.17 9.49 -24.69
CA ASP A 287 -3.56 9.57 -26.11
C ASP A 287 -5.08 9.68 -26.33
N MET A 288 -5.88 9.26 -25.35
CA MET A 288 -7.34 9.45 -25.35
C MET A 288 -7.78 10.82 -24.79
N GLY A 289 -6.84 11.65 -24.34
CA GLY A 289 -7.11 12.97 -23.75
C GLY A 289 -7.39 12.94 -22.25
N LEU A 290 -7.18 11.82 -21.58
CA LEU A 290 -7.32 11.71 -20.13
C LEU A 290 -6.04 12.19 -19.42
N SER A 291 -6.18 12.81 -18.25
CA SER A 291 -5.05 13.19 -17.40
C SER A 291 -4.62 12.00 -16.54
N VAL A 292 -3.35 11.59 -16.66
CA VAL A 292 -2.78 10.50 -15.89
C VAL A 292 -1.72 11.03 -14.95
N VAL A 293 -1.84 10.72 -13.66
CA VAL A 293 -0.82 11.10 -12.67
C VAL A 293 0.43 10.23 -12.87
N PRO A 294 1.63 10.80 -13.00
CA PRO A 294 2.88 10.03 -13.09
C PRO A 294 3.04 9.07 -11.91
N SER A 295 3.23 7.80 -12.17
CA SER A 295 3.31 6.74 -11.15
C SER A 295 4.58 5.93 -11.26
N VAL A 296 5.11 5.49 -10.11
CA VAL A 296 6.20 4.51 -9.98
C VAL A 296 5.75 3.23 -9.25
N ALA A 297 4.44 3.12 -8.96
CA ALA A 297 3.83 1.95 -8.33
C ALA A 297 3.35 0.94 -9.39
N ASN A 298 2.46 0.01 -9.01
CA ASN A 298 1.85 -0.92 -9.96
C ASN A 298 0.41 -0.54 -10.36
N PHE A 299 0.14 0.75 -10.48
CA PHE A 299 -1.14 1.32 -10.89
C PHE A 299 -0.96 2.73 -11.42
N VAL A 300 -1.95 3.23 -12.15
CA VAL A 300 -2.09 4.63 -12.55
C VAL A 300 -3.34 5.23 -11.92
N LEU A 301 -3.30 6.53 -11.61
CA LEU A 301 -4.45 7.32 -11.20
C LEU A 301 -4.87 8.20 -12.40
N VAL A 302 -6.11 8.02 -12.83
CA VAL A 302 -6.64 8.63 -14.05
C VAL A 302 -7.75 9.60 -13.68
N LYS A 303 -7.62 10.86 -14.12
CA LYS A 303 -8.62 11.90 -13.93
C LYS A 303 -9.56 11.97 -15.13
N PHE A 304 -10.85 12.04 -14.85
CA PHE A 304 -11.94 12.27 -15.80
C PHE A 304 -12.40 13.73 -15.76
N ASN A 305 -13.32 14.13 -16.65
CA ASN A 305 -13.80 15.48 -16.73
C ASN A 305 -14.49 15.96 -15.45
N ASP A 306 -15.29 15.09 -14.85
CA ASP A 306 -15.96 15.31 -13.57
C ASP A 306 -16.32 13.98 -12.89
N VAL A 307 -16.96 14.07 -11.72
CA VAL A 307 -17.40 12.93 -10.93
C VAL A 307 -18.38 12.03 -11.68
N GLY A 308 -19.31 12.64 -12.44
CA GLY A 308 -20.30 11.90 -13.21
C GLY A 308 -19.69 11.08 -14.33
N ASP A 309 -18.68 11.66 -15.01
CA ASP A 309 -17.92 11.00 -16.08
C ASP A 309 -17.11 9.81 -15.53
N ALA A 310 -16.38 9.99 -14.40
CA ALA A 310 -15.65 8.91 -13.75
C ALA A 310 -16.57 7.75 -13.34
N HIS A 311 -17.72 8.07 -12.74
CA HIS A 311 -18.69 7.04 -12.30
C HIS A 311 -19.35 6.33 -13.50
N ALA A 312 -19.69 7.05 -14.57
CA ALA A 312 -20.28 6.47 -15.77
C ALA A 312 -19.24 5.55 -16.48
N CYS A 313 -17.97 5.96 -16.53
CA CYS A 313 -16.90 5.11 -17.05
C CYS A 313 -16.75 3.84 -16.22
N ASP A 314 -16.71 3.93 -14.89
CA ASP A 314 -16.60 2.77 -14.00
C ASP A 314 -17.74 1.78 -14.21
N LEU A 315 -19.00 2.24 -14.28
CA LEU A 315 -20.15 1.39 -14.55
C LEU A 315 -20.06 0.71 -15.93
N PHE A 316 -19.69 1.47 -16.96
CA PHE A 316 -19.49 0.93 -18.30
C PHE A 316 -18.41 -0.15 -18.33
N LEU A 317 -17.29 0.05 -17.65
CA LEU A 317 -16.21 -0.92 -17.56
C LEU A 317 -16.64 -2.19 -16.82
N GLN A 318 -17.43 -2.07 -15.76
CA GLN A 318 -17.99 -3.21 -15.04
C GLN A 318 -18.90 -4.06 -15.96
N GLU A 319 -19.73 -3.44 -16.79
CA GLU A 319 -20.54 -4.15 -17.81
C GLU A 319 -19.67 -4.88 -18.84
N GLN A 320 -18.48 -4.37 -19.12
CA GLN A 320 -17.48 -5.03 -20.00
C GLN A 320 -16.65 -6.11 -19.27
N GLY A 321 -16.81 -6.26 -17.93
CA GLY A 321 -16.09 -7.23 -17.10
C GLY A 321 -14.76 -6.73 -16.55
N PHE A 322 -14.52 -5.42 -16.54
CA PHE A 322 -13.32 -4.80 -15.95
C PHE A 322 -13.69 -4.01 -14.69
N TYR A 323 -12.96 -4.23 -13.62
CA TYR A 323 -13.20 -3.60 -12.32
C TYR A 323 -12.01 -2.74 -11.91
N LEU A 324 -12.19 -1.42 -11.93
CA LEU A 324 -11.24 -0.42 -11.46
C LEU A 324 -11.59 -0.02 -10.01
N ARG A 325 -10.73 0.78 -9.39
CA ARG A 325 -11.01 1.34 -8.05
C ARG A 325 -11.49 2.78 -8.19
N ARG A 326 -12.71 3.03 -7.71
CA ARG A 326 -13.20 4.40 -7.48
C ARG A 326 -12.44 5.02 -6.31
N MET A 327 -12.18 6.32 -6.42
CA MET A 327 -11.33 7.05 -5.49
C MET A 327 -12.08 8.05 -4.60
N ASP A 328 -13.41 7.94 -4.52
CA ASP A 328 -14.25 8.81 -3.68
C ASP A 328 -13.78 8.85 -2.23
N GLU A 329 -13.49 7.68 -1.63
CA GLU A 329 -13.04 7.56 -0.25
C GLU A 329 -11.66 8.17 0.00
N TYR A 330 -10.87 8.39 -1.06
CA TYR A 330 -9.56 9.05 -1.02
C TYR A 330 -9.63 10.55 -1.31
N GLY A 331 -10.84 11.12 -1.51
CA GLY A 331 -11.01 12.52 -1.84
C GLY A 331 -10.77 12.86 -3.32
N PHE A 332 -10.72 11.86 -4.20
CA PHE A 332 -10.59 12.00 -5.65
C PHE A 332 -11.81 11.43 -6.39
N PRO A 333 -13.02 12.02 -6.20
CA PRO A 333 -14.25 11.42 -6.75
C PRO A 333 -14.33 11.45 -8.29
N ASP A 334 -13.55 12.31 -8.95
CA ASP A 334 -13.41 12.41 -10.42
C ASP A 334 -12.27 11.55 -10.98
N HIS A 335 -11.73 10.62 -10.19
CA HIS A 335 -10.63 9.74 -10.61
C HIS A 335 -11.00 8.25 -10.48
N LEU A 336 -10.34 7.46 -11.33
CA LEU A 336 -10.29 5.99 -11.18
C LEU A 336 -8.82 5.55 -11.05
N ARG A 337 -8.55 4.58 -10.18
CA ARG A 337 -7.25 3.95 -10.09
C ARG A 337 -7.28 2.61 -10.82
N LEU A 338 -6.38 2.45 -11.78
CA LEU A 338 -6.21 1.27 -12.62
C LEU A 338 -4.91 0.55 -12.25
N SER A 339 -5.01 -0.66 -11.72
CA SER A 339 -3.83 -1.52 -11.48
C SER A 339 -3.25 -2.02 -12.80
N VAL A 340 -1.92 -2.20 -12.83
CA VAL A 340 -1.27 -2.92 -13.93
C VAL A 340 -1.66 -4.39 -13.85
N GLY A 341 -2.32 -4.91 -14.88
CA GLY A 341 -2.76 -6.29 -15.02
C GLY A 341 -1.86 -7.13 -15.93
N ALA A 342 -2.32 -8.32 -16.27
CA ALA A 342 -1.74 -9.14 -17.33
C ALA A 342 -1.91 -8.44 -18.69
N GLU A 343 -1.19 -8.91 -19.73
CA GLU A 343 -1.21 -8.30 -21.06
C GLU A 343 -2.61 -8.21 -21.67
N ASP A 344 -3.39 -9.26 -21.55
CA ASP A 344 -4.76 -9.33 -22.04
C ASP A 344 -5.73 -8.45 -21.23
N GLU A 345 -5.52 -8.34 -19.92
CA GLU A 345 -6.27 -7.44 -19.05
C GLU A 345 -5.98 -5.97 -19.38
N ASN A 346 -4.70 -5.60 -19.54
CA ASN A 346 -4.27 -4.25 -19.88
C ASN A 346 -4.80 -3.83 -21.27
N THR A 347 -4.63 -4.68 -22.28
CA THR A 347 -5.13 -4.39 -23.63
C THR A 347 -6.65 -4.33 -23.67
N GLY A 348 -7.32 -5.24 -22.99
CA GLY A 348 -8.77 -5.29 -22.92
C GLY A 348 -9.40 -4.06 -22.24
N VAL A 349 -8.86 -3.63 -21.09
CA VAL A 349 -9.37 -2.44 -20.40
C VAL A 349 -9.16 -1.17 -21.21
N ILE A 350 -8.03 -1.03 -21.91
CA ILE A 350 -7.77 0.12 -22.79
C ILE A 350 -8.75 0.17 -23.97
N VAL A 351 -9.08 -0.97 -24.57
CA VAL A 351 -10.11 -1.05 -25.63
C VAL A 351 -11.48 -0.59 -25.07
N ALA A 352 -11.83 -1.01 -23.87
CA ALA A 352 -13.07 -0.63 -23.23
C ALA A 352 -13.12 0.88 -22.87
N VAL A 353 -12.05 1.42 -22.28
CA VAL A 353 -11.96 2.88 -21.98
C VAL A 353 -12.04 3.69 -23.27
N ARG A 354 -11.35 3.30 -24.34
CA ARG A 354 -11.41 3.97 -25.64
C ARG A 354 -12.81 3.98 -26.23
N ALA A 355 -13.55 2.88 -26.11
CA ALA A 355 -14.95 2.81 -26.54
C ALA A 355 -15.83 3.78 -25.75
N TYR A 356 -15.66 3.85 -24.43
CA TYR A 356 -16.37 4.80 -23.56
C TYR A 356 -16.09 6.25 -23.98
N VAL A 357 -14.84 6.68 -24.04
CA VAL A 357 -14.43 8.06 -24.38
C VAL A 357 -14.92 8.45 -25.78
N THR A 358 -14.86 7.53 -26.77
CA THR A 358 -15.34 7.81 -28.14
C THR A 358 -16.85 8.02 -28.16
N ASN A 359 -17.63 7.24 -27.41
CA ASN A 359 -19.09 7.38 -27.34
C ASN A 359 -19.51 8.65 -26.60
N ALA A 360 -18.83 9.00 -25.51
CA ALA A 360 -19.08 10.23 -24.76
C ALA A 360 -18.85 11.47 -25.63
N ASN A 361 -17.77 11.50 -26.44
CA ASN A 361 -17.45 12.60 -27.34
C ASN A 361 -18.46 12.73 -28.49
N ARG A 362 -19.05 11.64 -28.98
CA ARG A 362 -20.12 11.69 -30.01
C ARG A 362 -21.42 12.26 -29.45
N GLY A 363 -21.81 11.86 -28.23
CA GLY A 363 -23.00 12.40 -27.56
C GLY A 363 -22.90 13.90 -27.26
N ALA A 364 -21.68 14.43 -27.01
CA ALA A 364 -21.44 15.86 -26.80
C ALA A 364 -21.43 16.67 -28.11
N ALA A 365 -21.16 16.06 -29.25
CA ALA A 365 -21.17 16.73 -30.57
C ALA A 365 -22.57 16.81 -31.20
N ASP A 366 -23.52 16.03 -30.72
CA ASP A 366 -24.90 15.96 -31.23
C ASP A 366 -25.87 16.85 -30.40
N VAL A 367 -25.40 17.62 -29.40
CA VAL A 367 -26.12 18.55 -28.55
C VAL A 367 -25.64 19.97 -28.84
#